data_ba617a15643287490d64edbbeefcc88b
#
_entry.id   ba617a15643287490d64edbbeefcc88b
#
_cell.length_a   1.000
_cell.length_b   1.000
_cell.length_c   1.000
_cell.angle_alpha   90.00
_cell.angle_beta   90.00
_cell.angle_gamma   90.00
#
_symmetry.space_group_name_H-M   'P 1'
#
loop_
_entity.id
_entity.type
_entity.pdbx_description
1 polymer ?
#
loop_
_entity_poly.entity_id
_entity_poly.type
_entity_poly.pdbx_seq_one_letter_code
_entity_poly.pdbx_strand_id
1 'polypeptide(L)'
;EQARRDSRQRHLLRTFLPEMIRLERVLAEAPEQVAVNTLSRVALKDIDLPIYRVDLGSEAPDAPVVMLVGGVHGLERIGSEVVMAWLRNLLARMSWDGHLQALLKKVRVTLLPILNPGGMYLNQRSNPNGVDLMRNAPITAQDRSAFLLGGQRFSPRLPWFIGDPEQGMEAENQALESVISELLPGRPFSVALDCHSGFGWQDQIWFPYAYRRRPMRRIESVMALKLIWEQAWPEHNY
;
A
#
# COMPACT_ATOMS: atom_id res chain seq x y z
N GLU A 1 30.73 16.44 -4.03
CA GLU A 1 29.52 16.90 -3.33
C GLU A 1 28.42 15.85 -3.42
N GLN A 2 28.12 15.28 -4.61
CA GLN A 2 27.13 14.26 -4.81
C GLN A 2 27.39 13.01 -3.95
N ALA A 3 28.61 12.47 -3.95
CA ALA A 3 28.97 11.30 -3.15
C ALA A 3 28.78 11.49 -1.63
N ARG A 4 28.97 12.71 -1.14
CA ARG A 4 28.71 13.06 0.27
C ARG A 4 27.21 13.11 0.57
N ARG A 5 26.41 13.64 -0.35
CA ARG A 5 24.93 13.63 -0.24
C ARG A 5 24.40 12.20 -0.23
N ASP A 6 24.86 11.36 -1.15
CA ASP A 6 24.44 9.96 -1.25
C ASP A 6 24.82 9.15 0.00
N SER A 7 26.04 9.38 0.53
CA SER A 7 26.47 8.76 1.78
C SER A 7 25.63 9.20 2.98
N ARG A 8 25.32 10.51 3.09
CA ARG A 8 24.44 11.04 4.14
C ARG A 8 23.03 10.49 4.03
N GLN A 9 22.47 10.47 2.83
CA GLN A 9 21.13 9.91 2.59
C GLN A 9 21.07 8.44 2.98
N ARG A 10 22.04 7.61 2.57
CA ARG A 10 22.12 6.21 2.98
C ARG A 10 22.23 6.03 4.49
N HIS A 11 22.98 6.87 5.18
CA HIS A 11 23.08 6.84 6.64
C HIS A 11 21.73 7.14 7.30
N LEU A 12 21.03 8.18 6.84
CA LEU A 12 19.70 8.54 7.34
C LEU A 12 18.69 7.42 7.09
N LEU A 13 18.69 6.81 5.91
CA LEU A 13 17.83 5.67 5.61
C LEU A 13 18.11 4.46 6.52
N ARG A 14 19.39 4.14 6.76
CA ARG A 14 19.74 3.04 7.68
C ARG A 14 19.21 3.24 9.08
N THR A 15 19.17 4.46 9.54
CA THR A 15 18.76 4.82 10.91
C THR A 15 17.25 4.89 11.05
N PHE A 16 16.57 5.54 10.11
CA PHE A 16 15.17 5.92 10.25
C PHE A 16 14.20 5.13 9.37
N LEU A 17 14.68 4.60 8.23
CA LEU A 17 13.86 3.85 7.27
C LEU A 17 14.65 2.67 6.65
N PRO A 18 15.11 1.70 7.46
CA PRO A 18 15.88 0.56 6.95
C PRO A 18 15.07 -0.30 5.96
N GLU A 19 13.75 -0.28 6.02
CA GLU A 19 12.85 -0.95 5.08
C GLU A 19 13.10 -0.49 3.64
N MET A 20 13.31 0.80 3.41
CA MET A 20 13.59 1.34 2.08
C MET A 20 14.89 0.76 1.50
N ILE A 21 15.95 0.66 2.32
CA ILE A 21 17.22 0.05 1.86
C ILE A 21 17.03 -1.43 1.50
N ARG A 22 16.24 -2.17 2.31
CA ARG A 22 15.95 -3.57 2.01
C ARG A 22 15.13 -3.69 0.73
N LEU A 23 14.14 -2.83 0.56
CA LEU A 23 13.33 -2.78 -0.66
C LEU A 23 14.20 -2.49 -1.89
N GLU A 24 14.98 -1.41 -1.87
CA GLU A 24 15.86 -1.03 -2.99
C GLU A 24 16.84 -2.14 -3.37
N ARG A 25 17.36 -2.88 -2.38
CA ARG A 25 18.21 -4.07 -2.66
C ARG A 25 17.45 -5.15 -3.40
N VAL A 26 16.23 -5.48 -2.95
CA VAL A 26 15.37 -6.47 -3.61
C VAL A 26 15.05 -6.04 -5.04
N LEU A 27 14.74 -4.76 -5.24
CA LEU A 27 14.42 -4.20 -6.56
C LEU A 27 15.64 -4.20 -7.50
N ALA A 28 16.83 -3.95 -6.97
CA ALA A 28 18.08 -3.98 -7.77
C ALA A 28 18.44 -5.40 -8.25
N GLU A 29 17.98 -6.44 -7.56
CA GLU A 29 18.20 -7.84 -7.90
C GLU A 29 17.00 -8.45 -8.64
N ALA A 30 15.95 -7.67 -8.93
CA ALA A 30 14.76 -8.16 -9.60
C ALA A 30 15.02 -8.55 -11.06
N PRO A 31 14.43 -9.66 -11.54
CA PRO A 31 14.52 -10.06 -12.95
C PRO A 31 13.95 -8.99 -13.89
N GLU A 32 14.45 -8.96 -15.15
CA GLU A 32 14.04 -7.97 -16.19
C GLU A 32 12.54 -7.94 -16.47
N GLN A 33 11.85 -9.07 -16.28
CA GLN A 33 10.40 -9.17 -16.48
C GLN A 33 9.58 -8.54 -15.33
N VAL A 34 10.23 -8.00 -14.32
CA VAL A 34 9.60 -7.27 -13.21
C VAL A 34 9.72 -5.78 -13.48
N ALA A 35 8.59 -5.12 -13.68
CA ALA A 35 8.59 -3.67 -13.88
C ALA A 35 8.63 -2.94 -12.55
N VAL A 36 9.61 -2.04 -12.39
CA VAL A 36 9.76 -1.19 -11.21
C VAL A 36 9.62 0.26 -11.61
N ASN A 37 8.63 0.95 -11.05
CA ASN A 37 8.34 2.34 -11.34
C ASN A 37 8.36 3.18 -10.08
N THR A 38 8.91 4.39 -10.15
CA THR A 38 8.75 5.41 -9.11
C THR A 38 7.51 6.24 -9.46
N LEU A 39 6.45 6.11 -8.65
CA LEU A 39 5.19 6.81 -8.87
C LEU A 39 5.27 8.28 -8.47
N SER A 40 5.90 8.54 -7.34
CA SER A 40 6.06 9.86 -6.74
C SER A 40 7.26 9.89 -5.81
N ARG A 41 7.59 11.06 -5.30
CA ARG A 41 8.62 11.26 -4.28
C ARG A 41 8.11 12.17 -3.18
N VAL A 42 8.49 11.84 -1.96
CA VAL A 42 8.17 12.62 -0.76
C VAL A 42 9.45 13.33 -0.32
N ALA A 43 9.50 14.63 -0.54
CA ALA A 43 10.65 15.45 -0.17
C ALA A 43 10.57 15.83 1.32
N LEU A 44 11.64 15.53 2.06
CA LEU A 44 11.91 16.03 3.40
C LEU A 44 13.15 16.92 3.36
N LYS A 45 13.41 17.66 4.44
CA LYS A 45 14.51 18.65 4.48
C LYS A 45 15.85 18.13 3.94
N ASP A 46 16.22 16.89 4.27
CA ASP A 46 17.53 16.32 3.97
C ASP A 46 17.48 15.05 3.12
N ILE A 47 16.30 14.61 2.72
CA ILE A 47 16.09 13.35 2.01
C ILE A 47 14.89 13.42 1.09
N ASP A 48 14.98 12.71 -0.03
CA ASP A 48 13.92 12.55 -1.01
C ASP A 48 13.56 11.05 -1.12
N LEU A 49 12.34 10.70 -0.75
CA LEU A 49 11.90 9.32 -0.54
C LEU A 49 10.97 8.88 -1.68
N PRO A 50 11.34 7.85 -2.46
CA PRO A 50 10.51 7.35 -3.55
C PRO A 50 9.33 6.51 -3.04
N ILE A 51 8.23 6.54 -3.79
CA ILE A 51 7.12 5.60 -3.69
C ILE A 51 7.23 4.65 -4.88
N TYR A 52 7.56 3.39 -4.61
CA TYR A 52 7.74 2.39 -5.65
C TYR A 52 6.47 1.61 -5.93
N ARG A 53 6.22 1.36 -7.22
CA ARG A 53 5.30 0.36 -7.74
C ARG A 53 6.11 -0.75 -8.38
N VAL A 54 5.75 -1.97 -8.06
CA VAL A 54 6.37 -3.19 -8.63
C VAL A 54 5.27 -4.02 -9.29
N ASP A 55 5.42 -4.27 -10.58
CA ASP A 55 4.49 -5.06 -11.36
C ASP A 55 5.13 -6.38 -11.84
N LEU A 56 4.38 -7.46 -11.69
CA LEU A 56 4.75 -8.79 -12.14
C LEU A 56 3.58 -9.43 -12.90
N GLY A 57 3.90 -10.26 -13.87
CA GLY A 57 2.93 -11.12 -14.56
C GLY A 57 2.31 -10.47 -15.78
N SER A 58 1.04 -10.80 -16.07
CA SER A 58 0.38 -10.44 -17.31
C SER A 58 0.12 -8.95 -17.46
N GLU A 59 0.49 -8.41 -18.63
CA GLU A 59 0.18 -7.02 -19.02
C GLU A 59 -1.15 -6.91 -19.81
N ALA A 60 -1.82 -8.04 -20.07
CA ALA A 60 -3.06 -8.04 -20.81
C ALA A 60 -4.13 -7.14 -20.11
N PRO A 61 -4.86 -6.30 -20.86
CA PRO A 61 -5.78 -5.34 -20.29
C PRO A 61 -6.96 -5.99 -19.55
N ASP A 62 -7.27 -7.24 -19.87
CA ASP A 62 -8.33 -8.04 -19.24
C ASP A 62 -7.80 -9.04 -18.20
N ALA A 63 -6.48 -9.08 -17.96
CA ALA A 63 -5.94 -9.97 -16.94
C ALA A 63 -6.49 -9.62 -15.54
N PRO A 64 -6.84 -10.62 -14.72
CA PRO A 64 -7.11 -10.41 -13.30
C PRO A 64 -5.95 -9.69 -12.61
N VAL A 65 -6.28 -8.82 -11.62
CA VAL A 65 -5.28 -8.07 -10.86
C VAL A 65 -5.36 -8.39 -9.38
N VAL A 66 -4.21 -8.67 -8.79
CA VAL A 66 -4.02 -8.71 -7.33
C VAL A 66 -3.05 -7.59 -6.96
N MET A 67 -3.52 -6.64 -6.15
CA MET A 67 -2.74 -5.50 -5.68
C MET A 67 -2.55 -5.58 -4.17
N LEU A 68 -1.32 -5.38 -3.69
CA LEU A 68 -1.02 -5.25 -2.28
C LEU A 68 -0.37 -3.90 -2.00
N VAL A 69 -0.85 -3.26 -0.94
CA VAL A 69 -0.33 -1.98 -0.45
C VAL A 69 0.14 -2.16 0.99
N GLY A 70 1.30 -1.61 1.33
CA GLY A 70 1.82 -1.59 2.69
C GLY A 70 2.26 -0.19 3.11
N GLY A 71 2.28 0.04 4.43
CA GLY A 71 2.83 1.26 4.99
C GLY A 71 2.02 2.53 4.69
N VAL A 72 0.70 2.45 4.69
CA VAL A 72 -0.19 3.63 4.61
C VAL A 72 -0.01 4.51 5.84
N HIS A 73 0.04 3.91 7.02
CA HIS A 73 0.44 4.62 8.24
C HIS A 73 1.90 4.35 8.57
N GLY A 74 2.67 5.41 8.81
CA GLY A 74 4.11 5.28 9.00
C GLY A 74 4.55 4.52 10.25
N LEU A 75 3.71 4.41 11.28
CA LEU A 75 3.97 3.59 12.46
C LEU A 75 3.74 2.08 12.22
N GLU A 76 2.98 1.73 11.21
CA GLU A 76 2.51 0.38 10.93
C GLU A 76 3.46 -0.35 9.97
N ARG A 77 4.71 -0.55 10.40
CA ARG A 77 5.79 -1.09 9.57
C ARG A 77 5.55 -2.55 9.15
N ILE A 78 4.78 -3.31 9.92
CA ILE A 78 4.46 -4.72 9.63
C ILE A 78 3.79 -4.87 8.26
N GLY A 79 2.87 -3.99 7.88
CA GLY A 79 2.24 -4.05 6.57
C GLY A 79 3.24 -3.98 5.42
N SER A 80 4.22 -3.08 5.51
CA SER A 80 5.33 -3.00 4.55
C SER A 80 6.18 -4.26 4.54
N GLU A 81 6.51 -4.81 5.70
CA GLU A 81 7.29 -6.05 5.81
C GLU A 81 6.56 -7.25 5.18
N VAL A 82 5.25 -7.37 5.37
CA VAL A 82 4.42 -8.41 4.73
C VAL A 82 4.49 -8.30 3.22
N VAL A 83 4.26 -7.11 2.67
CA VAL A 83 4.30 -6.89 1.20
C VAL A 83 5.70 -7.15 0.65
N MET A 84 6.76 -6.71 1.33
CA MET A 84 8.15 -6.99 0.93
C MET A 84 8.51 -8.47 1.04
N ALA A 85 8.04 -9.17 2.06
CA ALA A 85 8.27 -10.61 2.22
C ALA A 85 7.58 -11.40 1.10
N TRP A 86 6.36 -10.97 0.72
CA TRP A 86 5.63 -11.56 -0.39
C TRP A 86 6.34 -11.31 -1.73
N LEU A 87 6.79 -10.08 -1.98
CA LEU A 87 7.60 -9.74 -3.15
C LEU A 87 8.84 -10.65 -3.24
N ARG A 88 9.63 -10.74 -2.18
CA ARG A 88 10.83 -11.60 -2.14
C ARG A 88 10.50 -13.07 -2.43
N ASN A 89 9.40 -13.56 -1.87
CA ASN A 89 8.96 -14.93 -2.11
C ASN A 89 8.58 -15.15 -3.58
N LEU A 90 7.85 -14.24 -4.20
CA LEU A 90 7.50 -14.30 -5.61
C LEU A 90 8.75 -14.31 -6.49
N LEU A 91 9.67 -13.35 -6.28
CA LEU A 91 10.91 -13.25 -7.05
C LEU A 91 11.76 -14.51 -6.94
N ALA A 92 11.92 -15.06 -5.74
CA ALA A 92 12.69 -16.29 -5.52
C ALA A 92 12.06 -17.51 -6.23
N ARG A 93 10.74 -17.57 -6.32
CA ARG A 93 10.02 -18.68 -6.96
C ARG A 93 9.92 -18.57 -8.49
N MET A 94 9.99 -17.35 -9.02
CA MET A 94 9.84 -17.12 -10.46
C MET A 94 10.85 -17.92 -11.31
N SER A 95 12.02 -18.25 -10.79
CA SER A 95 13.06 -18.97 -11.53
C SER A 95 12.84 -20.49 -11.64
N TRP A 96 12.09 -21.09 -10.71
CA TRP A 96 11.98 -22.56 -10.62
C TRP A 96 10.54 -23.09 -10.48
N ASP A 97 9.58 -22.26 -10.04
CA ASP A 97 8.22 -22.70 -9.79
C ASP A 97 7.37 -22.56 -11.06
N GLY A 98 7.21 -23.67 -11.80
CA GLY A 98 6.42 -23.70 -13.03
C GLY A 98 4.94 -23.38 -12.83
N HIS A 99 4.36 -23.65 -11.62
CA HIS A 99 2.99 -23.30 -11.33
C HIS A 99 2.82 -21.78 -11.18
N LEU A 100 3.72 -21.13 -10.44
CA LEU A 100 3.75 -19.67 -10.33
C LEU A 100 3.97 -19.01 -11.70
N GLN A 101 4.90 -19.52 -12.50
CA GLN A 101 5.14 -19.01 -13.86
C GLN A 101 3.88 -19.11 -14.74
N ALA A 102 3.15 -20.22 -14.68
CA ALA A 102 1.89 -20.40 -15.40
C ALA A 102 0.79 -19.45 -14.91
N LEU A 103 0.74 -19.17 -13.60
CA LEU A 103 -0.19 -18.22 -13.00
C LEU A 103 0.12 -16.79 -13.44
N LEU A 104 1.37 -16.37 -13.38
CA LEU A 104 1.81 -15.03 -13.76
C LEU A 104 1.59 -14.72 -15.25
N LYS A 105 1.52 -15.73 -16.13
CA LYS A 105 1.09 -15.53 -17.53
C LYS A 105 -0.35 -15.08 -17.68
N LYS A 106 -1.19 -15.28 -16.65
CA LYS A 106 -2.64 -15.01 -16.67
C LYS A 106 -3.07 -13.91 -15.72
N VAL A 107 -2.31 -13.65 -14.69
CA VAL A 107 -2.65 -12.73 -13.60
C VAL A 107 -1.58 -11.65 -13.50
N ARG A 108 -2.00 -10.42 -13.27
CA ARG A 108 -1.11 -9.32 -12.91
C ARG A 108 -1.06 -9.17 -11.40
N VAL A 109 0.15 -9.03 -10.89
CA VAL A 109 0.41 -8.70 -9.48
C VAL A 109 1.05 -7.33 -9.42
N THR A 110 0.49 -6.44 -8.61
CA THR A 110 1.00 -5.07 -8.41
C THR A 110 1.23 -4.82 -6.93
N LEU A 111 2.40 -4.34 -6.57
CA LEU A 111 2.79 -4.11 -5.19
C LEU A 111 3.22 -2.66 -4.98
N LEU A 112 2.72 -2.05 -3.90
CA LEU A 112 3.19 -0.78 -3.34
C LEU A 112 3.71 -1.06 -1.92
N PRO A 113 4.97 -1.47 -1.75
CA PRO A 113 5.47 -1.96 -0.45
C PRO A 113 5.51 -0.89 0.64
N ILE A 114 5.75 0.38 0.27
CA ILE A 114 5.83 1.51 1.20
C ILE A 114 5.11 2.69 0.56
N LEU A 115 3.86 2.91 0.96
CA LEU A 115 3.07 4.02 0.42
C LEU A 115 3.42 5.36 1.10
N ASN A 116 3.68 5.36 2.41
CA ASN A 116 3.99 6.55 3.20
C ASN A 116 5.44 6.52 3.73
N PRO A 117 6.43 6.65 2.84
CA PRO A 117 7.83 6.59 3.24
C PRO A 117 8.21 7.74 4.18
N GLY A 118 7.57 8.91 4.03
CA GLY A 118 7.81 10.08 4.87
C GLY A 118 7.31 9.89 6.30
N GLY A 119 6.10 9.37 6.48
CA GLY A 119 5.57 9.02 7.80
C GLY A 119 6.36 7.91 8.49
N MET A 120 6.80 6.88 7.74
CA MET A 120 7.68 5.84 8.27
C MET A 120 9.04 6.40 8.70
N TYR A 121 9.63 7.28 7.91
CA TYR A 121 10.90 7.93 8.24
C TYR A 121 10.80 8.78 9.53
N LEU A 122 9.71 9.52 9.68
CA LEU A 122 9.42 10.36 10.86
C LEU A 122 8.85 9.57 12.05
N ASN A 123 8.61 8.27 11.87
CA ASN A 123 8.00 7.38 12.86
C ASN A 123 6.67 7.92 13.40
N GLN A 124 5.79 8.36 12.50
CA GLN A 124 4.47 8.90 12.82
C GLN A 124 3.38 8.24 11.98
N ARG A 125 2.13 8.26 12.45
CA ARG A 125 0.98 7.67 11.75
C ARG A 125 0.69 8.39 10.42
N SER A 126 0.62 9.70 10.47
CA SER A 126 0.35 10.57 9.31
C SER A 126 1.53 10.63 8.34
N ASN A 127 1.31 11.25 7.19
CA ASN A 127 2.41 11.65 6.32
C ASN A 127 3.16 12.88 6.91
N PRO A 128 4.23 13.39 6.26
CA PRO A 128 4.99 14.54 6.76
C PRO A 128 4.16 15.82 6.98
N ASN A 129 3.06 15.99 6.25
CA ASN A 129 2.15 17.12 6.39
C ASN A 129 1.15 16.97 7.54
N GLY A 130 1.23 15.89 8.31
CA GLY A 130 0.30 15.58 9.40
C GLY A 130 -1.03 14.99 8.92
N VAL A 131 -1.14 14.64 7.63
CA VAL A 131 -2.36 14.11 7.02
C VAL A 131 -2.47 12.61 7.23
N ASP A 132 -3.63 12.15 7.69
CA ASP A 132 -3.98 10.72 7.78
C ASP A 132 -4.42 10.22 6.39
N LEU A 133 -3.56 9.45 5.74
CA LEU A 133 -3.78 8.99 4.36
C LEU A 133 -5.03 8.12 4.20
N MET A 134 -5.46 7.40 5.24
CA MET A 134 -6.73 6.64 5.21
C MET A 134 -7.97 7.54 5.12
N ARG A 135 -7.83 8.81 5.42
CA ARG A 135 -8.93 9.79 5.40
C ARG A 135 -8.80 10.82 4.29
N ASN A 136 -7.62 10.94 3.70
CA ASN A 136 -7.34 11.82 2.58
C ASN A 136 -7.68 11.14 1.24
N ALA A 137 -8.93 10.73 1.08
CA ALA A 137 -9.45 10.05 -0.12
C ALA A 137 -10.25 11.02 -1.01
N PRO A 138 -10.40 10.74 -2.32
CA PRO A 138 -11.18 11.59 -3.21
C PRO A 138 -12.68 11.53 -2.91
N ILE A 139 -13.12 10.52 -2.16
CA ILE A 139 -14.52 10.29 -1.81
C ILE A 139 -14.69 10.42 -0.29
N THR A 140 -15.65 11.22 0.13
CA THR A 140 -16.06 11.35 1.53
C THR A 140 -17.32 10.54 1.81
N ALA A 141 -17.52 10.13 3.08
CA ALA A 141 -18.71 9.40 3.48
C ALA A 141 -20.00 10.19 3.21
N GLN A 142 -21.02 9.53 2.64
CA GLN A 142 -22.35 10.09 2.45
C GLN A 142 -23.14 10.15 3.76
N ASP A 143 -22.97 9.13 4.59
CA ASP A 143 -23.63 9.06 5.89
C ASP A 143 -22.80 9.77 6.96
N ARG A 144 -23.50 10.24 7.99
CA ARG A 144 -22.86 10.93 9.11
C ARG A 144 -21.87 10.00 9.83
N SER A 145 -20.60 10.35 9.81
CA SER A 145 -19.56 9.66 10.56
C SER A 145 -19.52 10.12 12.03
N ALA A 146 -18.93 9.27 12.89
CA ALA A 146 -18.69 9.67 14.28
C ALA A 146 -17.75 10.88 14.34
N PHE A 147 -18.01 11.77 15.30
CA PHE A 147 -17.22 12.99 15.48
C PHE A 147 -15.74 12.66 15.64
N LEU A 148 -14.88 13.34 14.93
CA LEU A 148 -13.43 13.15 14.76
C LEU A 148 -13.02 11.84 14.10
N LEU A 149 -13.60 10.69 14.41
CA LEU A 149 -13.18 9.38 13.90
C LEU A 149 -13.28 9.26 12.36
N GLY A 150 -14.26 9.92 11.76
CA GLY A 150 -14.41 10.03 10.31
C GLY A 150 -13.41 10.97 9.65
N GLY A 151 -12.53 11.57 10.44
CA GLY A 151 -11.58 12.59 10.03
C GLY A 151 -11.98 14.01 10.46
N GLN A 152 -11.01 14.90 10.53
CA GLN A 152 -11.19 16.30 10.92
C GLN A 152 -10.34 17.24 10.06
N ARG A 153 -10.76 18.50 9.95
CA ARG A 153 -10.06 19.55 9.19
C ARG A 153 -9.61 20.74 10.07
N PHE A 154 -9.56 20.52 11.38
CA PHE A 154 -9.22 21.60 12.33
C PHE A 154 -7.73 21.84 12.45
N SER A 155 -6.93 20.76 12.49
CA SER A 155 -5.48 20.88 12.66
C SER A 155 -4.72 19.60 12.31
N PRO A 156 -3.56 19.72 11.65
CA PRO A 156 -2.66 18.58 11.42
C PRO A 156 -2.00 18.04 12.71
N ARG A 157 -2.14 18.78 13.84
CA ARG A 157 -1.64 18.33 15.15
C ARG A 157 -2.61 17.41 15.88
N LEU A 158 -3.85 17.31 15.39
CA LEU A 158 -4.85 16.40 15.94
C LEU A 158 -4.92 15.12 15.08
N PRO A 159 -5.23 13.98 15.70
CA PRO A 159 -5.42 12.72 14.97
C PRO A 159 -6.46 12.85 13.86
N TRP A 160 -6.28 12.03 12.79
CA TRP A 160 -7.24 11.90 11.69
C TRP A 160 -7.45 13.19 10.88
N PHE A 161 -6.43 14.01 10.74
CA PHE A 161 -6.49 15.19 9.87
C PHE A 161 -6.63 14.74 8.40
N ILE A 162 -7.66 15.23 7.73
CA ILE A 162 -7.98 14.84 6.34
C ILE A 162 -7.08 15.57 5.33
N GLY A 163 -6.44 16.65 5.73
CA GLY A 163 -5.72 17.56 4.84
C GLY A 163 -6.50 18.86 4.60
N ASP A 164 -5.84 19.78 3.92
CA ASP A 164 -6.41 21.05 3.49
C ASP A 164 -7.29 20.82 2.25
N PRO A 165 -8.57 21.26 2.27
CA PRO A 165 -9.43 21.14 1.08
C PRO A 165 -8.89 21.82 -0.16
N GLU A 166 -8.12 22.91 0.00
CA GLU A 166 -7.55 23.68 -1.12
C GLU A 166 -6.36 22.97 -1.76
N GLN A 167 -5.65 22.11 -1.01
CA GLN A 167 -4.51 21.35 -1.51
C GLN A 167 -4.89 19.99 -2.13
N GLY A 168 -6.11 19.51 -1.86
CA GLY A 168 -6.58 18.24 -2.37
C GLY A 168 -5.93 17.02 -1.69
N MET A 169 -5.70 15.96 -2.49
CA MET A 169 -5.04 14.75 -2.00
C MET A 169 -3.53 14.92 -1.90
N GLU A 170 -2.95 14.28 -0.89
CA GLU A 170 -1.51 14.15 -0.72
C GLU A 170 -0.88 13.32 -1.87
N ALA A 171 0.40 13.57 -2.14
CA ALA A 171 1.12 12.92 -3.25
C ALA A 171 1.11 11.38 -3.16
N GLU A 172 1.14 10.85 -1.95
CA GLU A 172 1.03 9.41 -1.67
C GLU A 172 -0.32 8.85 -2.13
N ASN A 173 -1.40 9.54 -1.81
CA ASN A 173 -2.76 9.14 -2.20
C ASN A 173 -3.03 9.38 -3.69
N GLN A 174 -2.47 10.44 -4.27
CA GLN A 174 -2.53 10.64 -5.73
C GLN A 174 -1.83 9.49 -6.46
N ALA A 175 -0.67 9.05 -5.97
CA ALA A 175 0.05 7.91 -6.52
C ALA A 175 -0.77 6.60 -6.40
N LEU A 176 -1.37 6.34 -5.25
CA LEU A 176 -2.24 5.18 -5.03
C LEU A 176 -3.48 5.22 -5.94
N GLU A 177 -4.16 6.36 -5.99
CA GLU A 177 -5.37 6.56 -6.79
C GLU A 177 -5.09 6.36 -8.29
N SER A 178 -3.95 6.86 -8.79
CA SER A 178 -3.56 6.67 -10.18
C SER A 178 -3.39 5.19 -10.54
N VAL A 179 -2.79 4.38 -9.66
CA VAL A 179 -2.63 2.93 -9.85
C VAL A 179 -3.98 2.20 -9.78
N ILE A 180 -4.84 2.58 -8.82
CA ILE A 180 -6.18 2.00 -8.70
C ILE A 180 -7.00 2.28 -9.95
N SER A 181 -7.03 3.53 -10.40
CA SER A 181 -7.80 3.96 -11.58
C SER A 181 -7.29 3.34 -12.88
N GLU A 182 -5.98 3.12 -13.00
CA GLU A 182 -5.38 2.44 -14.14
C GLU A 182 -5.69 0.95 -14.18
N LEU A 183 -5.58 0.26 -13.03
CA LEU A 183 -5.48 -1.19 -13.01
C LEU A 183 -6.75 -1.93 -12.63
N LEU A 184 -7.60 -1.37 -11.77
CA LEU A 184 -8.69 -2.18 -11.19
C LEU A 184 -10.00 -2.14 -11.99
N PRO A 185 -10.42 -1.02 -12.61
CA PRO A 185 -11.70 -0.94 -13.31
C PRO A 185 -11.75 -1.81 -14.58
N GLY A 186 -12.96 -2.29 -14.90
CA GLY A 186 -13.23 -2.98 -16.17
C GLY A 186 -12.69 -4.38 -16.30
N ARG A 187 -11.97 -4.92 -15.32
CA ARG A 187 -11.41 -6.26 -15.35
C ARG A 187 -12.39 -7.30 -14.85
N PRO A 188 -12.30 -8.56 -15.32
CA PRO A 188 -13.19 -9.65 -14.85
C PRO A 188 -13.02 -9.92 -13.35
N PHE A 189 -11.81 -9.75 -12.83
CA PHE A 189 -11.50 -9.83 -11.40
C PHE A 189 -10.39 -8.85 -11.05
N SER A 190 -10.57 -8.11 -9.97
CA SER A 190 -9.53 -7.30 -9.35
C SER A 190 -9.73 -7.23 -7.85
N VAL A 191 -8.65 -7.35 -7.09
CA VAL A 191 -8.66 -7.21 -5.64
C VAL A 191 -7.46 -6.37 -5.21
N ALA A 192 -7.71 -5.40 -4.33
CA ALA A 192 -6.68 -4.66 -3.63
C ALA A 192 -6.74 -4.98 -2.14
N LEU A 193 -5.60 -5.34 -1.58
CA LEU A 193 -5.42 -5.62 -0.16
C LEU A 193 -4.49 -4.56 0.42
N ASP A 194 -4.95 -3.88 1.43
CA ASP A 194 -4.19 -2.91 2.20
C ASP A 194 -3.76 -3.56 3.52
N CYS A 195 -2.45 -3.72 3.69
CA CYS A 195 -1.85 -4.39 4.83
C CYS A 195 -1.63 -3.39 5.96
N HIS A 196 -2.56 -3.36 6.90
CA HIS A 196 -2.49 -2.56 8.11
C HIS A 196 -2.09 -3.38 9.33
N SER A 197 -1.72 -2.69 10.40
CA SER A 197 -1.52 -3.26 11.74
C SER A 197 -2.10 -2.33 12.81
N GLY A 198 -2.04 -2.76 14.09
CA GLY A 198 -2.45 -1.89 15.20
C GLY A 198 -3.95 -1.82 15.48
N PHE A 199 -4.77 -2.69 14.86
CA PHE A 199 -6.19 -2.78 15.13
C PHE A 199 -6.56 -4.19 15.62
N GLY A 200 -6.80 -4.30 16.93
CA GLY A 200 -7.16 -5.57 17.57
C GLY A 200 -5.97 -6.46 17.92
N TRP A 201 -6.28 -7.66 18.46
CA TRP A 201 -5.34 -8.67 18.93
C TRP A 201 -5.24 -9.88 18.00
N GLN A 202 -6.04 -9.89 16.94
CA GLN A 202 -6.16 -10.99 15.97
C GLN A 202 -6.10 -10.42 14.57
N ASP A 203 -5.67 -11.24 13.62
CA ASP A 203 -5.74 -10.90 12.22
C ASP A 203 -7.20 -10.76 11.79
N GLN A 204 -7.49 -9.75 10.99
CA GLN A 204 -8.84 -9.47 10.54
C GLN A 204 -8.84 -9.07 9.07
N ILE A 205 -9.77 -9.64 8.32
CA ILE A 205 -10.12 -9.14 7.00
C ILE A 205 -11.16 -8.06 7.20
N TRP A 206 -10.71 -6.81 7.07
CA TRP A 206 -11.56 -5.65 7.24
C TRP A 206 -12.06 -5.15 5.88
N PHE A 207 -13.36 -5.15 5.67
CA PHE A 207 -13.99 -4.68 4.44
C PHE A 207 -15.23 -3.81 4.66
N PRO A 208 -15.30 -2.95 5.70
CA PRO A 208 -16.43 -2.05 5.84
C PRO A 208 -16.43 -1.05 4.68
N TYR A 209 -17.63 -0.82 4.12
CA TYR A 209 -17.80 0.19 3.09
C TYR A 209 -17.92 1.57 3.74
N ALA A 210 -16.79 2.26 3.88
CA ALA A 210 -16.71 3.55 4.58
C ALA A 210 -17.49 4.69 3.90
N TYR A 211 -17.95 4.51 2.66
CA TYR A 211 -18.67 5.54 1.91
C TYR A 211 -20.11 5.74 2.40
N ARG A 212 -20.82 4.65 2.74
CA ARG A 212 -22.22 4.69 3.20
C ARG A 212 -22.55 3.44 3.99
N ARG A 213 -23.63 3.50 4.79
CA ARG A 213 -24.12 2.35 5.57
C ARG A 213 -24.66 1.19 4.72
N ARG A 214 -25.14 1.49 3.51
CA ARG A 214 -25.56 0.43 2.58
C ARG A 214 -24.33 -0.38 2.17
N PRO A 215 -24.38 -1.72 2.21
CA PRO A 215 -23.26 -2.56 1.82
C PRO A 215 -22.71 -2.24 0.43
N MET A 216 -21.42 -2.47 0.23
CA MET A 216 -20.80 -2.35 -1.09
C MET A 216 -21.40 -3.35 -2.09
N ARG A 217 -21.26 -3.04 -3.36
CA ARG A 217 -21.56 -4.01 -4.42
C ARG A 217 -20.62 -5.21 -4.28
N ARG A 218 -21.11 -6.41 -4.58
CA ARG A 218 -20.34 -7.67 -4.51
C ARG A 218 -19.81 -7.99 -3.11
N ILE A 219 -20.53 -7.61 -2.06
CA ILE A 219 -20.20 -8.00 -0.68
C ILE A 219 -20.11 -9.54 -0.55
N GLU A 220 -20.91 -10.28 -1.32
CA GLU A 220 -20.87 -11.74 -1.41
C GLU A 220 -19.52 -12.28 -1.90
N SER A 221 -18.85 -11.58 -2.81
CA SER A 221 -17.51 -11.97 -3.29
C SER A 221 -16.45 -11.79 -2.21
N VAL A 222 -16.55 -10.73 -1.41
CA VAL A 222 -15.65 -10.49 -0.27
C VAL A 222 -15.88 -11.51 0.83
N MET A 223 -17.15 -11.84 1.11
CA MET A 223 -17.50 -12.90 2.07
C MET A 223 -17.01 -14.27 1.60
N ALA A 224 -17.11 -14.57 0.30
CA ALA A 224 -16.57 -15.80 -0.26
C ALA A 224 -15.04 -15.89 -0.12
N LEU A 225 -14.31 -14.78 -0.36
CA LEU A 225 -12.86 -14.71 -0.14
C LEU A 225 -12.50 -14.98 1.33
N LYS A 226 -13.22 -14.34 2.26
CA LYS A 226 -13.05 -14.57 3.70
C LYS A 226 -13.26 -16.05 4.06
N LEU A 227 -14.33 -16.68 3.58
CA LEU A 227 -14.62 -18.10 3.82
C LEU A 227 -13.52 -19.02 3.25
N ILE A 228 -12.98 -18.71 2.06
CA ILE A 228 -11.86 -19.47 1.47
C ILE A 228 -10.64 -19.40 2.40
N TRP A 229 -10.34 -18.25 2.96
CA TRP A 229 -9.24 -18.10 3.87
C TRP A 229 -9.45 -18.83 5.21
N GLU A 230 -10.62 -18.71 5.79
CA GLU A 230 -10.98 -19.43 7.02
C GLU A 230 -10.90 -20.96 6.83
N GLN A 231 -11.30 -21.46 5.66
CA GLN A 231 -11.17 -22.88 5.34
C GLN A 231 -9.74 -23.33 5.08
N ALA A 232 -8.92 -22.46 4.46
CA ALA A 232 -7.52 -22.77 4.17
C ALA A 232 -6.64 -22.75 5.43
N TRP A 233 -6.98 -21.91 6.41
CA TRP A 233 -6.26 -21.76 7.68
C TRP A 233 -7.24 -21.72 8.86
N PRO A 234 -7.82 -22.88 9.22
CA PRO A 234 -8.85 -22.94 10.26
C PRO A 234 -8.36 -22.61 11.67
N GLU A 235 -7.03 -22.64 11.89
CA GLU A 235 -6.41 -22.25 13.16
C GLU A 235 -6.24 -20.73 13.31
N HIS A 236 -6.48 -19.97 12.24
CA HIS A 236 -6.45 -18.51 12.26
C HIS A 236 -7.86 -17.95 12.52
N ASN A 237 -7.93 -16.98 13.42
CA ASN A 237 -9.15 -16.20 13.64
C ASN A 237 -9.04 -14.88 12.86
N TYR A 238 -9.88 -14.77 11.85
CA TYR A 238 -9.98 -13.57 11.01
C TYR A 238 -11.14 -12.67 11.44
#